data_e7cf8df27fdb7a8e3f02452fa58d47a1
#
_entry.id   e7cf8df27fdb7a8e3f02452fa58d47a1
#
_cell.length_a   1.000
_cell.length_b   1.000
_cell.length_c   1.000
_cell.angle_alpha   90.00
_cell.angle_beta   90.00
_cell.angle_gamma   90.00
#
_symmetry.space_group_name_H-M   'P 1'
#
loop_
_entity.id
_entity.type
_entity.pdbx_description
1 polymer ?
#
loop_
_entity_poly.entity_id
_entity_poly.type
_entity_poly.pdbx_seq_one_letter_code
_entity_poly.pdbx_strand_id
1 'polypeptide(L)'
;MSKIIPVMVHHETGEKAQAAGKKNQEYLKYCIAQAKKYNEKVVLLGDEYNKAWCDDWHNANDFITEKWTKFHAVFENLSTYPTAWAEGIFKRFFLILEYLERNSFEECVIIDSDVLLYLNVSEYEPFRHCKVAAETPLLQDFATVSYTHLRAHETKA
;
A
#
# COMPACT_ATOMS: atom_id res chain seq x y z
N MET A 1 -11.05 -18.35 -9.05
CA MET A 1 -11.22 -16.98 -8.54
C MET A 1 -9.85 -16.36 -8.40
N SER A 2 -9.64 -15.13 -8.85
CA SER A 2 -8.37 -14.42 -8.63
C SER A 2 -8.14 -14.24 -7.12
N LYS A 3 -6.90 -14.40 -6.70
CA LYS A 3 -6.51 -14.27 -5.31
C LYS A 3 -6.21 -12.80 -5.04
N ILE A 4 -6.97 -12.19 -4.14
CA ILE A 4 -6.71 -10.83 -3.67
C ILE A 4 -5.58 -10.90 -2.63
N ILE A 5 -4.62 -10.01 -2.72
CA ILE A 5 -3.50 -9.95 -1.79
C ILE A 5 -3.48 -8.63 -1.02
N PRO A 6 -3.21 -8.64 0.29
CA PRO A 6 -2.92 -7.41 1.03
C PRO A 6 -1.52 -6.90 0.67
N VAL A 7 -1.46 -5.61 0.31
CA VAL A 7 -0.21 -4.92 -0.01
C VAL A 7 -0.07 -3.71 0.91
N MET A 8 1.05 -3.65 1.61
CA MET A 8 1.45 -2.51 2.43
C MET A 8 2.59 -1.78 1.74
N VAL A 9 2.54 -0.46 1.73
CA VAL A 9 3.65 0.37 1.28
C VAL A 9 4.18 1.17 2.46
N HIS A 10 5.43 0.96 2.80
CA HIS A 10 6.07 1.68 3.88
C HIS A 10 7.49 2.07 3.46
N HIS A 11 7.58 3.22 2.81
CA HIS A 11 8.81 3.73 2.23
C HIS A 11 9.02 5.18 2.66
N GLU A 12 10.12 5.45 3.31
CA GLU A 12 10.51 6.79 3.74
C GLU A 12 11.55 7.40 2.79
N THR A 13 11.34 8.67 2.43
CA THR A 13 12.11 9.37 1.40
C THR A 13 12.94 10.51 1.97
N GLY A 14 13.87 10.28 2.84
CA GLY A 14 14.77 11.33 3.29
C GLY A 14 15.54 10.99 4.54
N GLU A 15 16.74 11.55 4.71
CA GLU A 15 17.61 11.23 5.84
C GLU A 15 16.95 11.47 7.20
N LYS A 16 16.20 12.56 7.35
CA LYS A 16 15.48 12.87 8.62
C LYS A 16 14.32 11.92 8.84
N ALA A 17 13.56 11.59 7.80
CA ALA A 17 12.47 10.64 7.87
C ALA A 17 12.99 9.23 8.14
N GLN A 18 14.07 8.83 7.46
CA GLN A 18 14.75 7.56 7.70
C GLN A 18 15.28 7.45 9.14
N ALA A 19 15.90 8.48 9.67
CA ALA A 19 16.40 8.50 11.04
C ALA A 19 15.28 8.45 12.09
N ALA A 20 14.16 9.12 11.85
CA ALA A 20 12.97 9.07 12.70
C ALA A 20 12.23 7.74 12.56
N GLY A 21 12.06 7.25 11.34
CA GLY A 21 11.34 6.03 11.01
C GLY A 21 11.97 4.79 11.60
N LYS A 22 13.30 4.75 11.69
CA LYS A 22 13.99 3.61 12.28
C LYS A 22 13.55 3.32 13.72
N LYS A 23 13.10 4.32 14.48
CA LYS A 23 12.57 4.14 15.84
C LYS A 23 11.06 3.93 15.87
N ASN A 24 10.32 4.43 14.88
CA ASN A 24 8.85 4.52 14.90
C ASN A 24 8.17 3.45 14.03
N GLN A 25 8.93 2.68 13.25
CA GLN A 25 8.37 1.67 12.34
C GLN A 25 8.06 0.32 12.98
N GLU A 26 8.39 0.13 14.25
CA GLU A 26 8.22 -1.19 14.90
C GLU A 26 6.77 -1.69 14.92
N TYR A 27 5.79 -0.80 14.89
CA TYR A 27 4.38 -1.16 14.78
C TYR A 27 4.10 -1.97 13.50
N LEU A 28 4.83 -1.72 12.41
CA LEU A 28 4.68 -2.44 11.15
C LEU A 28 4.89 -3.95 11.30
N LYS A 29 5.79 -4.37 12.19
CA LYS A 29 5.99 -5.82 12.50
C LYS A 29 4.69 -6.46 12.98
N TYR A 30 3.96 -5.75 13.85
CA TYR A 30 2.71 -6.25 14.41
C TYR A 30 1.60 -6.25 13.35
N CYS A 31 1.56 -5.24 12.50
CA CYS A 31 0.58 -5.15 11.41
C CYS A 31 0.80 -6.27 10.39
N ILE A 32 2.04 -6.53 9.98
CA ILE A 32 2.39 -7.64 9.08
C ILE A 32 2.08 -8.97 9.74
N ALA A 33 2.52 -9.18 10.99
CA ALA A 33 2.27 -10.43 11.71
C ALA A 33 0.77 -10.71 11.88
N GLN A 34 -0.03 -9.67 12.12
CA GLN A 34 -1.48 -9.80 12.23
C GLN A 34 -2.12 -10.13 10.88
N ALA A 35 -1.73 -9.44 9.81
CA ALA A 35 -2.24 -9.71 8.46
C ALA A 35 -1.92 -11.15 8.01
N LYS A 36 -0.74 -11.67 8.32
CA LYS A 36 -0.30 -13.05 8.01
C LYS A 36 -1.10 -14.14 8.72
N LYS A 37 -1.76 -13.85 9.83
CA LYS A 37 -2.64 -14.84 10.50
C LYS A 37 -3.87 -15.20 9.68
N TYR A 38 -4.31 -14.29 8.85
CA TYR A 38 -5.55 -14.43 8.06
C TYR A 38 -5.29 -14.56 6.56
N ASN A 39 -4.11 -14.16 6.09
CA ASN A 39 -3.78 -14.14 4.67
C ASN A 39 -2.51 -14.95 4.42
N GLU A 40 -2.56 -15.86 3.48
CA GLU A 40 -1.41 -16.69 3.11
C GLU A 40 -0.24 -15.86 2.57
N LYS A 41 -0.56 -14.79 1.85
CA LYS A 41 0.41 -13.87 1.28
C LYS A 41 0.15 -12.44 1.76
N VAL A 42 1.18 -11.77 2.24
CA VAL A 42 1.18 -10.35 2.60
C VAL A 42 2.41 -9.73 1.99
N VAL A 43 2.24 -8.69 1.19
CA VAL A 43 3.32 -8.02 0.47
C VAL A 43 3.70 -6.72 1.16
N LEU A 44 4.98 -6.49 1.31
CA LEU A 44 5.54 -5.21 1.77
C LEU A 44 6.43 -4.60 0.68
N LEU A 45 6.01 -3.46 0.14
CA LEU A 45 6.88 -2.58 -0.62
C LEU A 45 7.54 -1.60 0.35
N GLY A 46 8.79 -1.86 0.69
CA GLY A 46 9.47 -1.23 1.81
C GLY A 46 10.83 -0.65 1.46
N ASP A 47 11.58 -0.36 2.49
CA ASP A 47 13.00 0.02 2.43
C ASP A 47 13.87 -1.00 3.17
N GLU A 48 15.18 -0.83 3.14
CA GLU A 48 16.12 -1.77 3.77
C GLU A 48 15.93 -1.92 5.29
N TYR A 49 15.31 -0.93 5.96
CA TYR A 49 15.09 -0.98 7.41
C TYR A 49 14.01 -1.97 7.81
N ASN A 50 13.02 -2.18 6.95
CA ASN A 50 11.88 -3.05 7.24
C ASN A 50 11.91 -4.40 6.50
N LYS A 51 12.98 -4.66 5.74
CA LYS A 51 13.19 -5.88 4.96
C LYS A 51 13.00 -7.17 5.76
N ALA A 52 13.53 -7.22 6.98
CA ALA A 52 13.45 -8.42 7.82
C ALA A 52 12.07 -8.68 8.42
N TRP A 53 11.08 -7.81 8.19
CA TRP A 53 9.77 -7.91 8.84
C TRP A 53 8.72 -8.61 8.00
N CYS A 54 8.97 -8.75 6.70
CA CYS A 54 8.06 -9.41 5.78
C CYS A 54 8.82 -10.36 4.86
N ASP A 55 8.38 -11.62 4.75
CA ASP A 55 9.02 -12.61 3.88
C ASP A 55 8.84 -12.25 2.41
N ASP A 56 7.69 -11.64 2.07
CA ASP A 56 7.42 -11.14 0.72
C ASP A 56 7.67 -9.61 0.67
N TRP A 57 8.92 -9.27 0.94
CA TRP A 57 9.40 -7.90 0.88
C TRP A 57 10.04 -7.59 -0.46
N HIS A 58 9.76 -6.38 -0.95
CA HIS A 58 10.38 -5.82 -2.15
C HIS A 58 10.83 -4.39 -1.88
N ASN A 59 11.96 -4.00 -2.46
CA ASN A 59 12.41 -2.61 -2.36
C ASN A 59 11.47 -1.70 -3.17
N ALA A 60 10.81 -0.78 -2.49
CA ALA A 60 9.88 0.14 -3.12
C ALA A 60 10.50 0.97 -4.26
N ASN A 61 11.81 1.26 -4.17
CA ASN A 61 12.51 2.01 -5.21
C ASN A 61 12.57 1.28 -6.55
N ASP A 62 12.53 -0.06 -6.55
CA ASP A 62 12.58 -0.86 -7.77
C ASP A 62 11.31 -0.70 -8.63
N PHE A 63 10.24 -0.17 -8.04
CA PHE A 63 8.94 0.06 -8.68
C PHE A 63 8.71 1.52 -9.08
N ILE A 64 9.71 2.38 -8.95
CA ILE A 64 9.66 3.75 -9.46
C ILE A 64 9.88 3.71 -10.97
N THR A 65 8.86 4.11 -11.72
CA THR A 65 8.87 4.09 -13.18
C THR A 65 8.62 5.47 -13.78
N GLU A 66 8.71 5.53 -15.10
CA GLU A 66 8.39 6.73 -15.86
C GLU A 66 6.95 7.22 -15.60
N LYS A 67 6.01 6.32 -15.30
CA LYS A 67 4.63 6.68 -14.93
C LYS A 67 4.62 7.61 -13.71
N TRP A 68 5.36 7.25 -12.67
CA TRP A 68 5.51 8.10 -11.48
C TRP A 68 6.23 9.42 -11.82
N THR A 69 7.34 9.36 -12.56
CA THR A 69 8.12 10.56 -12.90
C THR A 69 7.30 11.58 -13.69
N LYS A 70 6.49 11.12 -14.65
CA LYS A 70 5.58 11.98 -15.42
C LYS A 70 4.50 12.61 -14.55
N PHE A 71 3.89 11.83 -13.65
CA PHE A 71 2.91 12.36 -12.72
C PHE A 71 3.55 13.41 -11.78
N HIS A 72 4.68 13.07 -11.18
CA HIS A 72 5.38 13.93 -10.24
C HIS A 72 5.79 15.27 -10.87
N ALA A 73 6.15 15.28 -12.15
CA ALA A 73 6.53 16.51 -12.88
C ALA A 73 5.38 17.53 -13.01
N VAL A 74 4.13 17.08 -12.92
CA VAL A 74 2.93 17.93 -13.01
C VAL A 74 2.14 18.00 -11.71
N PHE A 75 2.61 17.31 -10.68
CA PHE A 75 1.93 17.26 -9.39
C PHE A 75 2.02 18.61 -8.68
N GLU A 76 0.88 19.13 -8.28
CA GLU A 76 0.74 20.33 -7.44
C GLU A 76 -0.01 19.95 -6.16
N ASN A 77 0.60 20.25 -5.02
CA ASN A 77 -0.05 20.00 -3.75
C ASN A 77 -1.07 21.09 -3.41
N LEU A 78 -2.35 20.79 -3.60
CA LEU A 78 -3.46 21.67 -3.27
C LEU A 78 -4.02 21.43 -1.85
N SER A 79 -3.41 20.52 -1.09
CA SER A 79 -3.84 20.20 0.27
C SER A 79 -3.11 21.06 1.31
N THR A 80 -3.59 21.01 2.55
CA THR A 80 -2.94 21.64 3.71
C THR A 80 -1.80 20.81 4.29
N TYR A 81 -1.60 19.59 3.79
CA TYR A 81 -0.53 18.71 4.24
C TYR A 81 0.83 19.07 3.64
N PRO A 82 1.94 18.71 4.30
CA PRO A 82 3.27 18.86 3.71
C PRO A 82 3.36 18.14 2.36
N THR A 83 4.00 18.79 1.37
CA THR A 83 4.11 18.27 0.00
C THR A 83 4.67 16.85 -0.06
N ALA A 84 5.75 16.57 0.68
CA ALA A 84 6.34 15.23 0.71
C ALA A 84 5.36 14.15 1.21
N TRP A 85 4.46 14.50 2.13
CA TRP A 85 3.42 13.57 2.62
C TRP A 85 2.35 13.32 1.54
N ALA A 86 1.87 14.40 0.91
CA ALA A 86 0.89 14.30 -0.18
C ALA A 86 1.46 13.49 -1.36
N GLU A 87 2.70 13.75 -1.77
CA GLU A 87 3.40 12.96 -2.78
C GLU A 87 3.48 11.47 -2.42
N GLY A 88 3.81 11.16 -1.17
CA GLY A 88 3.89 9.78 -0.67
C GLY A 88 2.58 9.02 -0.82
N ILE A 89 1.44 9.69 -0.57
CA ILE A 89 0.12 9.09 -0.76
C ILE A 89 -0.11 8.69 -2.21
N PHE A 90 0.21 9.56 -3.18
CA PHE A 90 0.04 9.23 -4.59
C PHE A 90 1.09 8.22 -5.05
N LYS A 91 2.35 8.39 -4.64
CA LYS A 91 3.45 7.51 -5.03
C LYS A 91 3.13 6.04 -4.75
N ARG A 92 2.52 5.72 -3.61
CA ARG A 92 2.17 4.34 -3.25
C ARG A 92 1.31 3.63 -4.31
N PHE A 93 0.38 4.34 -4.95
CA PHE A 93 -0.46 3.76 -5.99
C PHE A 93 0.35 3.37 -7.24
N PHE A 94 1.32 4.20 -7.63
CA PHE A 94 2.21 3.89 -8.76
C PHE A 94 3.10 2.69 -8.45
N LEU A 95 3.65 2.60 -7.24
CA LEU A 95 4.48 1.48 -6.81
C LEU A 95 3.68 0.17 -6.80
N ILE A 96 2.46 0.20 -6.26
CA ILE A 96 1.59 -0.98 -6.22
C ILE A 96 1.17 -1.40 -7.61
N LEU A 97 0.77 -0.48 -8.48
CA LEU A 97 0.39 -0.79 -9.85
C LEU A 97 1.54 -1.49 -10.59
N GLU A 98 2.74 -0.96 -10.49
CA GLU A 98 3.93 -1.56 -11.12
C GLU A 98 4.25 -2.94 -10.52
N TYR A 99 4.09 -3.11 -9.19
CA TYR A 99 4.24 -4.41 -8.55
C TYR A 99 3.24 -5.43 -9.09
N LEU A 100 1.96 -5.06 -9.19
CA LEU A 100 0.91 -5.93 -9.70
C LEU A 100 1.17 -6.34 -11.15
N GLU A 101 1.52 -5.38 -12.02
CA GLU A 101 1.82 -5.63 -13.43
C GLU A 101 3.00 -6.62 -13.59
N ARG A 102 4.10 -6.41 -12.85
CA ARG A 102 5.29 -7.29 -12.94
C ARG A 102 5.06 -8.69 -12.41
N ASN A 103 4.17 -8.84 -11.45
CA ASN A 103 3.90 -10.13 -10.81
C ASN A 103 2.60 -10.78 -11.29
N SER A 104 1.96 -10.22 -12.32
CA SER A 104 0.70 -10.73 -12.90
C SER A 104 -0.43 -10.89 -11.88
N PHE A 105 -0.50 -9.99 -10.91
CA PHE A 105 -1.64 -9.91 -10.00
C PHE A 105 -2.70 -8.97 -10.56
N GLU A 106 -3.95 -9.41 -10.52
CA GLU A 106 -5.08 -8.61 -11.02
C GLU A 106 -5.70 -7.71 -9.93
N GLU A 107 -5.61 -8.14 -8.68
CA GLU A 107 -6.32 -7.50 -7.57
C GLU A 107 -5.45 -7.43 -6.32
N CYS A 108 -5.56 -6.33 -5.58
CA CYS A 108 -4.99 -6.21 -4.25
C CYS A 108 -5.86 -5.36 -3.32
N VAL A 109 -5.62 -5.49 -2.04
CA VAL A 109 -6.10 -4.55 -1.02
C VAL A 109 -4.91 -3.76 -0.51
N ILE A 110 -4.96 -2.45 -0.65
CA ILE A 110 -3.95 -1.54 -0.11
C ILE A 110 -4.30 -1.31 1.36
N ILE A 111 -3.34 -1.61 2.23
CA ILE A 111 -3.49 -1.46 3.67
C ILE A 111 -2.44 -0.47 4.15
N ASP A 112 -2.88 0.50 4.93
CA ASP A 112 -1.95 1.41 5.60
C ASP A 112 -1.10 0.64 6.60
N SER A 113 0.17 1.02 6.70
CA SER A 113 1.19 0.26 7.43
C SER A 113 1.00 0.25 8.97
N ASP A 114 0.07 1.04 9.48
CA ASP A 114 -0.31 1.13 10.89
C ASP A 114 -1.67 0.45 11.20
N VAL A 115 -2.22 -0.29 10.23
CA VAL A 115 -3.49 -0.98 10.35
C VAL A 115 -3.32 -2.46 10.72
N LEU A 116 -4.09 -2.92 11.70
CA LEU A 116 -4.19 -4.33 12.08
C LEU A 116 -5.32 -5.02 11.30
N LEU A 117 -4.95 -5.90 10.36
CA LEU A 117 -5.89 -6.64 9.54
C LEU A 117 -6.35 -7.94 10.23
N TYR A 118 -7.67 -8.09 10.45
CA TYR A 118 -8.29 -9.23 11.16
C TYR A 118 -9.13 -10.13 10.25
N LEU A 119 -8.96 -10.04 8.92
CA LEU A 119 -9.74 -10.83 7.98
C LEU A 119 -8.89 -11.36 6.82
N ASN A 120 -9.39 -12.39 6.16
CA ASN A 120 -8.86 -12.84 4.88
C ASN A 120 -9.46 -11.98 3.76
N VAL A 121 -8.62 -11.15 3.12
CA VAL A 121 -9.09 -10.23 2.07
C VAL A 121 -9.63 -10.97 0.85
N SER A 122 -9.17 -12.20 0.59
CA SER A 122 -9.65 -13.01 -0.53
C SER A 122 -11.05 -13.56 -0.30
N GLU A 123 -11.51 -13.66 0.95
CA GLU A 123 -12.81 -14.19 1.34
C GLU A 123 -13.83 -13.08 1.65
N TYR A 124 -13.38 -11.83 1.71
CA TYR A 124 -14.26 -10.72 2.06
C TYR A 124 -15.15 -10.34 0.89
N GLU A 125 -16.39 -10.80 0.95
CA GLU A 125 -17.39 -10.69 -0.12
C GLU A 125 -17.60 -9.28 -0.67
N PRO A 126 -17.63 -8.20 0.15
CA PRO A 126 -17.83 -6.86 -0.36
C PRO A 126 -16.80 -6.42 -1.42
N PHE A 127 -15.57 -6.93 -1.38
CA PHE A 127 -14.57 -6.59 -2.40
C PHE A 127 -14.85 -7.22 -3.77
N ARG A 128 -15.67 -8.27 -3.81
CA ARG A 128 -15.97 -9.01 -5.05
C ARG A 128 -16.90 -8.27 -5.99
N HIS A 129 -17.65 -7.30 -5.49
CA HIS A 129 -18.68 -6.59 -6.25
C HIS A 129 -18.21 -5.23 -6.78
N CYS A 130 -17.01 -4.80 -6.46
CA CYS A 130 -16.50 -3.48 -6.83
C CYS A 130 -15.25 -3.60 -7.70
N LYS A 131 -15.10 -2.72 -8.69
CA LYS A 131 -13.84 -2.56 -9.44
C LYS A 131 -12.82 -1.79 -8.62
N VAL A 132 -13.30 -0.82 -7.86
CA VAL A 132 -12.53 -0.04 -6.89
C VAL A 132 -13.44 0.17 -5.70
N ALA A 133 -12.96 -0.14 -4.52
CA ALA A 133 -13.61 0.17 -3.26
C ALA A 133 -12.63 0.97 -2.41
N ALA A 134 -13.11 2.02 -1.79
CA ALA A 134 -12.37 2.78 -0.78
C ALA A 134 -13.27 2.93 0.44
N GLU A 135 -12.69 2.76 1.62
CA GLU A 135 -13.38 3.10 2.83
C GLU A 135 -13.47 4.62 2.93
N THR A 136 -14.68 5.14 3.06
CA THR A 136 -14.90 6.54 3.40
C THR A 136 -15.25 6.60 4.88
N PRO A 137 -14.60 7.45 5.67
CA PRO A 137 -14.96 7.63 7.07
C PRO A 137 -16.35 8.28 7.13
N LEU A 138 -17.36 7.47 7.38
CA LEU A 138 -18.74 7.96 7.61
C LEU A 138 -18.96 8.41 9.07
N LEU A 139 -18.03 8.11 9.97
CA LEU A 139 -18.11 8.44 11.38
C LEU A 139 -16.76 8.99 11.86
N GLN A 140 -16.79 10.19 12.40
CA GLN A 140 -15.61 10.96 12.83
C GLN A 140 -14.88 10.41 14.07
N ASP A 141 -15.30 9.30 14.68
CA ASP A 141 -14.88 8.91 16.03
C ASP A 141 -14.19 7.54 16.16
N PHE A 142 -13.89 6.84 15.06
CA PHE A 142 -13.16 5.57 15.13
C PHE A 142 -11.95 5.55 14.20
N ALA A 143 -10.86 4.94 14.68
CA ALA A 143 -9.63 4.77 13.96
C ALA A 143 -9.92 4.32 12.51
N THR A 144 -9.63 5.20 11.56
CA THR A 144 -9.93 5.02 10.16
C THR A 144 -9.06 3.91 9.60
N VAL A 145 -9.65 2.78 9.33
CA VAL A 145 -9.01 1.71 8.55
C VAL A 145 -9.26 2.03 7.09
N SER A 146 -8.25 2.52 6.41
CA SER A 146 -8.35 2.86 5.00
C SER A 146 -8.05 1.64 4.14
N TYR A 147 -9.07 1.07 3.51
CA TYR A 147 -8.90 0.02 2.51
C TYR A 147 -9.14 0.58 1.12
N THR A 148 -8.22 0.35 0.22
CA THR A 148 -8.42 0.61 -1.19
C THR A 148 -8.24 -0.69 -1.96
N HIS A 149 -9.29 -1.14 -2.61
CA HIS A 149 -9.26 -2.27 -3.51
C HIS A 149 -9.00 -1.75 -4.94
N LEU A 150 -7.90 -2.17 -5.52
CA LEU A 150 -7.55 -1.86 -6.90
C LEU A 150 -7.64 -3.14 -7.74
N ARG A 151 -8.31 -3.04 -8.87
CA ARG A 151 -8.33 -4.06 -9.90
C ARG A 151 -7.59 -3.54 -11.12
N ALA A 152 -6.51 -4.21 -11.49
CA ALA A 152 -5.83 -3.92 -12.73
C ALA A 152 -6.74 -4.31 -13.91
N HIS A 153 -7.08 -3.35 -14.76
CA HIS A 153 -7.77 -3.62 -16.01
C HIS A 153 -6.77 -3.74 -17.13
N GLU A 154 -6.74 -4.89 -17.77
CA GLU A 154 -6.28 -4.98 -19.13
C GLU A 154 -7.21 -4.12 -19.99
N THR A 155 -6.76 -2.98 -20.43
CA THR A 155 -7.30 -2.35 -21.63
C THR A 155 -6.76 -3.18 -22.81
N LYS A 156 -7.47 -4.25 -23.17
CA LYS A 156 -7.30 -4.81 -24.48
C LYS A 156 -7.79 -3.78 -25.48
N ALA A 157 -6.82 -3.13 -26.15
CA ALA A 157 -7.07 -2.34 -27.36
C ALA A 157 -7.50 -3.26 -28.50
#